data_d3f84bb8a763f9c9f8972db2f64008ef
#
_entry.id   d3f84bb8a763f9c9f8972db2f64008ef
#
_cell.length_a   1.000
_cell.length_b   1.000
_cell.length_c   1.000
_cell.angle_alpha   90.00
_cell.angle_beta   90.00
_cell.angle_gamma   90.00
#
_symmetry.space_group_name_H-M   'P 1'
#
loop_
_entity.id
_entity.type
_entity.pdbx_description
1 polymer ?
#
loop_
_entity_poly.entity_id
_entity_poly.type
_entity_poly.pdbx_seq_one_letter_code
_entity_poly.pdbx_strand_id
1 'polypeptide(L)'
;EGYNFETFFKAIFCWKEIINDHKYINNYDYNKAVYLMSNINLLDNEFLLLKEDINFSSPISVLFYEYYENFSDLKKTLELEKENIQCIVSSMEINQKVNFGDSQSPNLWDYADDVDTLDFLLNLAN
;
A
#
# COMPACT_ATOMS: atom_id res chain seq x y z
N GLU A 1 -11.73 -16.97 8.03
CA GLU A 1 -11.34 -17.51 6.71
C GLU A 1 -10.32 -16.57 6.10
N GLY A 2 -9.17 -17.10 5.66
CA GLY A 2 -8.11 -16.28 5.08
C GLY A 2 -8.51 -15.68 3.73
N TYR A 3 -7.94 -14.52 3.39
CA TYR A 3 -8.15 -13.88 2.09
C TYR A 3 -7.55 -14.74 0.96
N ASN A 4 -8.26 -14.85 -0.17
CA ASN A 4 -7.78 -15.59 -1.33
C ASN A 4 -6.90 -14.71 -2.22
N PHE A 5 -5.60 -14.77 -2.02
CA PHE A 5 -4.61 -14.02 -2.81
C PHE A 5 -4.52 -14.44 -4.28
N GLU A 6 -5.00 -15.62 -4.66
CA GLU A 6 -5.05 -16.02 -6.08
C GLU A 6 -5.95 -15.06 -6.89
N THR A 7 -7.06 -14.62 -6.31
CA THR A 7 -7.96 -13.66 -6.97
C THR A 7 -7.25 -12.32 -7.19
N PHE A 8 -6.51 -11.86 -6.19
CA PHE A 8 -5.69 -10.65 -6.29
C PHE A 8 -4.62 -10.81 -7.37
N PHE A 9 -3.85 -11.88 -7.36
CA PHE A 9 -2.82 -12.13 -8.36
C PHE A 9 -3.37 -12.21 -9.79
N LYS A 10 -4.52 -12.83 -9.99
CA LYS A 10 -5.20 -12.86 -11.29
C LYS A 10 -5.60 -11.45 -11.76
N ALA A 11 -6.09 -10.62 -10.85
CA ALA A 11 -6.51 -9.25 -11.18
C ALA A 11 -5.35 -8.36 -11.64
N ILE A 12 -4.17 -8.52 -11.04
CA ILE A 12 -2.99 -7.72 -11.38
C ILE A 12 -2.10 -8.32 -12.47
N PHE A 13 -2.42 -9.53 -12.97
CA PHE A 13 -1.57 -10.25 -13.92
C PHE A 13 -1.35 -9.51 -15.24
N CYS A 14 -2.28 -8.65 -15.64
CA CYS A 14 -2.13 -7.81 -16.83
C CYS A 14 -0.93 -6.83 -16.74
N TRP A 15 -0.41 -6.56 -15.53
CA TRP A 15 0.72 -5.69 -15.28
C TRP A 15 2.07 -6.41 -15.19
N LYS A 16 2.12 -7.71 -15.47
CA LYS A 16 3.35 -8.53 -15.36
C LYS A 16 4.55 -7.98 -16.14
N GLU A 17 4.31 -7.22 -17.21
CA GLU A 17 5.37 -6.62 -18.04
C GLU A 17 6.26 -5.63 -17.26
N ILE A 18 5.85 -5.19 -16.05
CA ILE A 18 6.67 -4.35 -15.18
C ILE A 18 8.00 -5.01 -14.82
N ILE A 19 8.07 -6.34 -14.85
CA ILE A 19 9.31 -7.09 -14.57
C ILE A 19 10.41 -6.81 -15.60
N ASN A 20 10.07 -6.25 -16.78
CA ASN A 20 11.04 -5.86 -17.79
C ASN A 20 11.72 -4.52 -17.47
N ASP A 21 11.24 -3.76 -16.49
CA ASP A 21 11.94 -2.58 -15.99
C ASP A 21 13.13 -2.98 -15.12
N HIS A 22 14.33 -2.53 -15.51
CA HIS A 22 15.58 -2.91 -14.84
C HIS A 22 15.63 -2.53 -13.36
N LYS A 23 15.07 -1.39 -13.00
CA LYS A 23 15.03 -0.97 -11.59
C LYS A 23 14.08 -1.85 -10.79
N TYR A 24 12.94 -2.18 -11.38
CA TYR A 24 11.93 -3.01 -10.73
C TYR A 24 12.44 -4.43 -10.51
N ILE A 25 12.95 -5.10 -11.55
CA ILE A 25 13.45 -6.48 -11.44
C ILE A 25 14.61 -6.59 -10.46
N ASN A 26 15.54 -5.63 -10.45
CA ASN A 26 16.65 -5.65 -9.49
C ASN A 26 16.16 -5.60 -8.04
N ASN A 27 15.13 -4.80 -7.75
CA ASN A 27 14.52 -4.75 -6.43
C ASN A 27 13.76 -6.04 -6.10
N TYR A 28 13.03 -6.60 -7.07
CA TYR A 28 12.33 -7.86 -6.90
C TYR A 28 13.30 -9.00 -6.54
N ASP A 29 14.36 -9.19 -7.33
CA ASP A 29 15.36 -10.24 -7.09
C ASP A 29 16.08 -10.04 -5.75
N TYR A 30 16.46 -8.81 -5.43
CA TYR A 30 17.11 -8.47 -4.16
C TYR A 30 16.22 -8.78 -2.96
N ASN A 31 14.98 -8.27 -2.95
CA ASN A 31 14.06 -8.47 -1.84
C ASN A 31 13.69 -9.95 -1.68
N LYS A 32 13.46 -10.65 -2.79
CA LYS A 32 13.20 -12.09 -2.78
C LYS A 32 14.35 -12.87 -2.15
N ALA A 33 15.58 -12.59 -2.57
CA ALA A 33 16.75 -13.24 -2.01
C ALA A 33 16.91 -12.99 -0.51
N VAL A 34 16.81 -11.73 -0.07
CA VAL A 34 16.93 -11.33 1.35
C VAL A 34 15.89 -12.03 2.22
N TYR A 35 14.62 -12.02 1.78
CA TYR A 35 13.54 -12.63 2.56
C TYR A 35 13.65 -14.17 2.62
N LEU A 36 14.02 -14.82 1.52
CA LEU A 36 14.23 -16.27 1.50
C LEU A 36 15.41 -16.69 2.37
N MET A 37 16.52 -15.94 2.35
CA MET A 37 17.66 -16.18 3.23
C MET A 37 17.31 -16.00 4.71
N SER A 38 16.36 -15.15 5.01
CA SER A 38 15.84 -14.91 6.37
C SER A 38 14.73 -15.88 6.77
N ASN A 39 14.41 -16.89 5.95
CA ASN A 39 13.33 -17.86 6.15
C ASN A 39 11.94 -17.19 6.33
N ILE A 40 11.71 -16.06 5.67
CA ILE A 40 10.42 -15.37 5.66
C ILE A 40 9.51 -16.01 4.62
N ASN A 41 8.27 -16.31 5.00
CA ASN A 41 7.28 -16.82 4.08
C ASN A 41 6.80 -15.69 3.14
N LEU A 42 6.81 -15.98 1.86
CA LEU A 42 6.34 -15.07 0.81
C LEU A 42 5.28 -15.74 -0.05
N LEU A 43 4.32 -14.96 -0.52
CA LEU A 43 3.53 -15.32 -1.69
C LEU A 43 4.10 -14.58 -2.89
N ASP A 44 4.29 -15.26 -4.00
CA ASP A 44 5.03 -14.77 -5.15
C ASP A 44 4.29 -15.11 -6.44
N ASN A 45 4.07 -14.10 -7.29
CA ASN A 45 3.46 -14.28 -8.62
C ASN A 45 4.43 -13.98 -9.77
N GLU A 46 5.74 -14.08 -9.54
CA GLU A 46 6.83 -13.87 -10.48
C GLU A 46 7.16 -12.39 -10.80
N PHE A 47 6.38 -11.45 -10.30
CA PHE A 47 6.70 -10.01 -10.42
C PHE A 47 6.35 -9.19 -9.16
N LEU A 48 5.57 -9.71 -8.24
CA LEU A 48 5.22 -9.07 -6.96
C LEU A 48 5.34 -10.08 -5.82
N LEU A 49 5.97 -9.66 -4.73
CA LEU A 49 6.06 -10.41 -3.49
C LEU A 49 5.02 -9.90 -2.50
N LEU A 50 4.27 -10.80 -1.87
CA LEU A 50 3.44 -10.46 -0.72
C LEU A 50 4.09 -10.99 0.54
N LYS A 51 4.20 -10.15 1.55
CA LYS A 51 4.78 -10.46 2.85
C LYS A 51 3.81 -10.07 3.95
N GLU A 52 3.59 -10.95 4.92
CA GLU A 52 2.85 -10.58 6.12
C GLU A 52 3.73 -9.67 6.99
N ASP A 53 3.27 -8.43 7.20
CA ASP A 53 4.00 -7.41 7.95
C ASP A 53 3.04 -6.31 8.41
N ILE A 54 3.31 -5.71 9.56
CA ILE A 54 2.52 -4.63 10.16
C ILE A 54 2.95 -3.23 9.71
N ASN A 55 4.07 -3.11 9.01
CA ASN A 55 4.57 -1.82 8.55
C ASN A 55 3.76 -1.29 7.37
N PHE A 56 3.56 0.03 7.31
CA PHE A 56 2.84 0.71 6.24
C PHE A 56 3.70 1.01 5.00
N SER A 57 5.01 0.91 5.11
CA SER A 57 5.94 1.19 4.01
C SER A 57 6.66 -0.07 3.58
N SER A 58 6.39 -0.53 2.36
CA SER A 58 7.04 -1.68 1.76
C SER A 58 8.05 -1.26 0.69
N PRO A 59 9.13 -2.04 0.47
CA PRO A 59 10.07 -1.76 -0.61
C PRO A 59 9.45 -2.03 -1.98
N ILE A 60 10.12 -1.55 -3.04
CA ILE A 60 9.70 -1.78 -4.44
C ILE A 60 9.56 -3.29 -4.66
N SER A 61 8.53 -3.68 -5.42
CA SER A 61 8.15 -5.07 -5.72
C SER A 61 7.65 -5.92 -4.57
N VAL A 62 7.44 -5.32 -3.41
CA VAL A 62 6.87 -5.98 -2.24
C VAL A 62 5.58 -5.27 -1.83
N LEU A 63 4.56 -6.01 -1.47
CA LEU A 63 3.34 -5.52 -0.85
C LEU A 63 3.18 -6.18 0.51
N PHE A 64 3.07 -5.38 1.56
CA PHE A 64 2.77 -5.88 2.88
C PHE A 64 1.28 -6.11 3.04
N TYR A 65 0.91 -7.15 3.78
CA TYR A 65 -0.47 -7.43 4.15
C TYR A 65 -0.53 -7.87 5.61
N GLU A 66 -1.67 -7.60 6.22
CA GLU A 66 -1.98 -7.98 7.60
C GLU A 66 -3.42 -8.48 7.68
N TYR A 67 -3.70 -9.35 8.64
CA TYR A 67 -5.05 -9.78 8.98
C TYR A 67 -5.53 -9.03 10.22
N TYR A 68 -6.75 -8.55 10.21
CA TYR A 68 -7.39 -7.96 11.39
C TYR A 68 -8.57 -8.82 11.86
N GLU A 69 -8.77 -8.90 13.15
CA GLU A 69 -9.86 -9.69 13.75
C GLU A 69 -11.18 -8.92 13.76
N ASN A 70 -11.12 -7.64 14.07
CA ASN A 70 -12.30 -6.80 14.10
C ASN A 70 -12.05 -5.40 13.53
N PHE A 71 -13.12 -4.84 12.98
CA PHE A 71 -13.06 -3.55 12.28
C PHE A 71 -12.82 -2.36 13.22
N SER A 72 -13.24 -2.45 14.48
CA SER A 72 -13.00 -1.38 15.45
C SER A 72 -11.53 -1.17 15.75
N ASP A 73 -10.77 -2.26 15.86
CA ASP A 73 -9.34 -2.16 16.16
C ASP A 73 -8.57 -1.72 14.94
N LEU A 74 -8.95 -2.19 13.74
CA LEU A 74 -8.42 -1.65 12.48
C LEU A 74 -8.60 -0.13 12.40
N LYS A 75 -9.80 0.40 12.68
CA LYS A 75 -10.05 1.84 12.68
C LYS A 75 -9.15 2.61 13.66
N LYS A 76 -8.92 2.06 14.85
CA LYS A 76 -8.02 2.68 15.84
C LYS A 76 -6.58 2.72 15.34
N THR A 77 -6.10 1.60 14.77
CA THR A 77 -4.75 1.53 14.19
C THR A 77 -4.58 2.56 13.07
N LEU A 78 -5.53 2.64 12.14
CA LEU A 78 -5.49 3.60 11.04
C LEU A 78 -5.51 5.06 11.54
N GLU A 79 -6.27 5.35 12.60
CA GLU A 79 -6.29 6.71 13.19
C GLU A 79 -4.98 7.05 13.92
N LEU A 80 -4.36 6.08 14.59
CA LEU A 80 -3.07 6.29 15.27
C LEU A 80 -1.93 6.51 14.27
N GLU A 81 -1.99 5.81 13.13
CA GLU A 81 -0.95 5.83 12.09
C GLU A 81 -1.25 6.79 10.93
N LYS A 82 -2.28 7.64 11.06
CA LYS A 82 -2.75 8.51 9.97
C LYS A 82 -1.66 9.38 9.35
N GLU A 83 -0.66 9.79 10.13
CA GLU A 83 0.47 10.60 9.67
C GLU A 83 1.44 9.80 8.75
N ASN A 84 1.37 8.47 8.82
CA ASN A 84 2.17 7.56 8.01
C ASN A 84 1.40 7.00 6.80
N ILE A 85 0.11 7.36 6.68
CA ILE A 85 -0.80 6.82 5.65
C ILE A 85 -1.18 7.94 4.69
N GLN A 86 -0.75 7.85 3.45
CA GLN A 86 -1.07 8.82 2.42
C GLN A 86 -2.54 8.75 1.97
N CYS A 87 -3.06 7.55 1.76
CA CYS A 87 -4.48 7.36 1.45
C CYS A 87 -4.98 5.97 1.85
N ILE A 88 -6.27 5.86 2.12
CA ILE A 88 -6.94 4.59 2.42
C ILE A 88 -7.94 4.31 1.31
N VAL A 89 -7.74 3.23 0.55
CA VAL A 89 -8.69 2.80 -0.48
C VAL A 89 -9.60 1.72 0.09
N SER A 90 -10.89 2.00 0.23
CA SER A 90 -11.82 1.07 0.87
C SER A 90 -13.26 1.25 0.43
N SER A 91 -14.03 0.16 0.40
CA SER A 91 -15.50 0.19 0.34
C SER A 91 -16.16 0.34 1.70
N MET A 92 -15.39 0.18 2.79
CA MET A 92 -15.90 0.25 4.16
C MET A 92 -16.00 1.72 4.62
N GLU A 93 -16.82 2.00 5.64
CA GLU A 93 -16.95 3.33 6.21
C GLU A 93 -15.75 3.66 7.12
N ILE A 94 -14.74 4.27 6.51
CA ILE A 94 -13.52 4.78 7.14
C ILE A 94 -13.41 6.27 6.80
N ASN A 95 -12.95 7.09 7.73
CA ASN A 95 -12.71 8.51 7.48
C ASN A 95 -11.59 8.68 6.44
N GLN A 96 -11.72 9.71 5.59
CA GLN A 96 -10.72 10.06 4.56
C GLN A 96 -10.42 8.92 3.57
N LYS A 97 -11.40 8.04 3.33
CA LYS A 97 -11.24 6.98 2.33
C LYS A 97 -11.39 7.49 0.90
N VAL A 98 -10.69 6.83 0.01
CA VAL A 98 -10.86 6.91 -1.45
C VAL A 98 -11.57 5.64 -1.93
N ASN A 99 -12.45 5.73 -2.91
CA ASN A 99 -13.10 4.55 -3.46
C ASN A 99 -12.14 3.75 -4.36
N PHE A 100 -12.46 2.49 -4.59
CA PHE A 100 -11.72 1.69 -5.56
C PHE A 100 -11.79 2.31 -6.95
N GLY A 101 -10.63 2.49 -7.57
CA GLY A 101 -10.47 3.11 -8.89
C GLY A 101 -10.19 4.61 -8.87
N ASP A 102 -10.44 5.30 -7.77
CA ASP A 102 -10.32 6.77 -7.68
C ASP A 102 -8.96 7.25 -7.17
N SER A 103 -8.10 6.35 -6.65
CA SER A 103 -6.83 6.69 -6.01
C SER A 103 -5.81 7.42 -6.91
N GLN A 104 -6.00 7.37 -8.23
CA GLN A 104 -5.18 8.08 -9.21
C GLN A 104 -5.93 9.22 -9.94
N SER A 105 -7.09 9.60 -9.41
CA SER A 105 -7.98 10.62 -9.99
C SER A 105 -8.35 11.68 -8.94
N PRO A 106 -7.34 12.44 -8.42
CA PRO A 106 -7.58 13.42 -7.37
C PRO A 106 -8.47 14.56 -7.87
N ASN A 107 -9.31 15.07 -6.99
CA ASN A 107 -10.06 16.29 -7.20
C ASN A 107 -9.19 17.54 -6.94
N LEU A 108 -9.71 18.71 -7.24
CA LEU A 108 -9.00 19.98 -7.02
C LEU A 108 -8.72 20.30 -5.53
N TRP A 109 -9.45 19.67 -4.64
CA TRP A 109 -9.33 19.83 -3.17
C TRP A 109 -8.61 18.66 -2.49
N ASP A 110 -8.12 17.69 -3.27
CA ASP A 110 -7.31 16.57 -2.77
C ASP A 110 -5.83 16.98 -2.85
N TYR A 111 -5.27 17.37 -1.73
CA TYR A 111 -3.89 17.82 -1.65
C TYR A 111 -2.93 16.64 -1.53
N ALA A 112 -1.72 16.80 -2.08
CA ALA A 112 -0.65 15.83 -1.87
C ALA A 112 -0.33 15.75 -0.37
N ASP A 113 -0.23 14.52 0.14
CA ASP A 113 0.02 14.22 1.56
C ASP A 113 -1.00 14.87 2.53
N ASP A 114 -2.24 15.13 2.03
CA ASP A 114 -3.32 15.78 2.77
C ASP A 114 -2.94 17.16 3.36
N VAL A 115 -1.94 17.83 2.77
CA VAL A 115 -1.46 19.15 3.20
C VAL A 115 -1.99 20.23 2.27
N ASP A 116 -2.91 21.08 2.78
CA ASP A 116 -3.27 22.32 2.10
C ASP A 116 -2.06 23.27 2.08
N THR A 117 -1.36 23.27 0.94
CA THR A 117 -0.15 24.06 0.75
C THR A 117 -0.41 25.56 0.89
N LEU A 118 -1.58 26.04 0.50
CA LEU A 118 -1.92 27.45 0.60
C LEU A 118 -2.14 27.86 2.05
N ASP A 119 -2.93 27.08 2.79
CA ASP A 119 -3.15 27.33 4.23
C ASP A 119 -1.84 27.20 5.03
N PHE A 120 -1.03 26.19 4.73
CA PHE A 120 0.32 26.05 5.32
C PHE A 120 1.17 27.31 5.12
N LEU A 121 1.25 27.84 3.88
CA LEU A 121 2.06 29.02 3.58
C LEU A 121 1.50 30.29 4.24
N LEU A 122 0.19 30.45 4.32
CA LEU A 122 -0.44 31.59 5.00
C LEU A 122 -0.17 31.58 6.50
N ASN A 123 -0.12 30.41 7.12
CA ASN A 123 0.20 30.23 8.53
C ASN A 123 1.69 30.47 8.87
N LEU A 124 2.60 30.29 7.90
CA LEU A 124 4.02 30.63 8.08
C LEU A 124 4.27 32.15 8.01
N ALA A 125 3.37 32.92 7.42
CA ALA A 125 3.53 34.38 7.26
C ALA A 125 3.04 35.19 8.47
N ASN A 126 2.48 34.53 9.48
CA ASN A 126 2.03 35.11 10.76
C ASN A 126 2.95 34.70 11.90
#